data_a66b583681f6ca53c3efef429ce03017
#
_entry.id   a66b583681f6ca53c3efef429ce03017
#
_cell.length_a   1.000
_cell.length_b   1.000
_cell.length_c   1.000
_cell.angle_alpha   90.00
_cell.angle_beta   90.00
_cell.angle_gamma   90.00
#
_symmetry.space_group_name_H-M   'P 1'
#
loop_
_entity.id
_entity.type
_entity.pdbx_description
1 polymer ?
#
loop_
_entity_poly.entity_id
_entity_poly.type
_entity_poly.pdbx_seq_one_letter_code
_entity_poly.pdbx_strand_id
1 'polypeptide(L)'
;TFLLATLLFTGLVFPATAQIGEPRSNFSVGVNGGVNLNSTSFTPTIKQNSLMGITGGLTARYISEKYFAMICGAQVELNISQRGWDELFEMEDENGQTIKVPGKTYTRKMTYVDIPFLAHLAFGRERGLQFFVHAGPQIGFLIGESETIEGIDMNTLSNTQKAIYGVKIQNKFDYGITGGGGVELRTKKAGSFLVEGRYYFALSDFYSTTKKDYFARAAHGTITVKLTYLFDLKK
;
A
#
# COMPACT_ATOMS: atom_id res chain seq x y z
N THR A 1 -9.32 -34.85 -35.90
CA THR A 1 -8.88 -34.07 -34.67
C THR A 1 -9.05 -32.56 -34.89
N PHE A 2 -8.97 -32.03 -36.10
CA PHE A 2 -9.14 -30.59 -36.40
C PHE A 2 -10.60 -30.11 -36.33
N LEU A 3 -11.57 -30.95 -36.64
CA LEU A 3 -13.01 -30.62 -36.60
C LEU A 3 -13.55 -30.42 -35.17
N LEU A 4 -12.97 -31.10 -34.17
CA LEU A 4 -13.39 -30.95 -32.78
C LEU A 4 -12.91 -29.65 -32.15
N ALA A 5 -11.74 -29.14 -32.56
CA ALA A 5 -11.19 -27.87 -32.10
C ALA A 5 -11.98 -26.67 -32.63
N THR A 6 -12.51 -26.76 -33.83
CA THR A 6 -13.30 -25.68 -34.44
C THR A 6 -14.70 -25.58 -33.80
N LEU A 7 -15.27 -26.71 -33.34
CA LEU A 7 -16.58 -26.70 -32.67
C LEU A 7 -16.51 -26.12 -31.25
N LEU A 8 -15.35 -26.23 -30.56
CA LEU A 8 -15.14 -25.65 -29.24
C LEU A 8 -14.93 -24.13 -29.27
N PHE A 9 -14.49 -23.58 -30.41
CA PHE A 9 -14.28 -22.14 -30.55
C PHE A 9 -15.50 -21.36 -30.99
N THR A 10 -16.47 -22.01 -31.69
CA THR A 10 -17.72 -21.37 -32.12
C THR A 10 -18.81 -21.34 -31.04
N GLY A 11 -18.65 -22.10 -29.94
CA GLY A 11 -19.63 -22.15 -28.85
C GLY A 11 -19.54 -21.01 -27.81
N LEU A 12 -18.55 -20.11 -27.90
CA LEU A 12 -18.30 -19.06 -26.92
C LEU A 12 -18.66 -17.65 -27.38
N VAL A 13 -19.27 -17.49 -28.52
CA VAL A 13 -19.86 -16.20 -28.90
C VAL A 13 -21.31 -16.15 -28.36
N PHE A 14 -21.48 -16.20 -27.05
CA PHE A 14 -22.65 -15.59 -26.47
C PHE A 14 -22.55 -14.10 -26.77
N PRO A 15 -23.59 -13.47 -27.36
CA PRO A 15 -23.71 -12.04 -27.33
C PRO A 15 -23.75 -11.71 -25.82
N ALA A 16 -22.65 -11.28 -25.26
CA ALA A 16 -22.66 -10.56 -24.00
C ALA A 16 -23.49 -9.30 -24.31
N THR A 17 -24.81 -9.39 -24.09
CA THR A 17 -25.61 -8.19 -23.89
C THR A 17 -24.93 -7.55 -22.66
N ALA A 18 -23.99 -6.66 -22.93
CA ALA A 18 -23.34 -5.87 -21.90
C ALA A 18 -24.49 -5.19 -21.16
N GLN A 19 -24.72 -5.60 -19.93
CA GLN A 19 -25.69 -4.94 -19.07
C GLN A 19 -25.26 -3.49 -19.02
N ILE A 20 -26.00 -2.62 -19.69
CA ILE A 20 -25.70 -1.19 -19.69
C ILE A 20 -25.92 -0.72 -18.27
N GLY A 21 -24.82 -0.35 -17.59
CA GLY A 21 -24.90 0.24 -16.26
C GLY A 21 -25.65 1.57 -16.31
N GLU A 22 -26.25 1.95 -15.21
CA GLU A 22 -26.81 3.30 -15.07
C GLU A 22 -25.64 4.31 -15.05
N PRO A 23 -25.50 5.19 -16.05
CA PRO A 23 -24.42 6.17 -16.06
C PRO A 23 -24.52 7.09 -14.84
N ARG A 24 -23.40 7.30 -14.20
CA ARG A 24 -23.23 8.27 -13.10
C ARG A 24 -22.12 9.24 -13.47
N SER A 25 -22.17 10.44 -12.99
CA SER A 25 -21.13 11.44 -13.24
C SER A 25 -20.82 12.19 -11.95
N ASN A 26 -20.60 11.42 -10.87
CA ASN A 26 -20.32 12.02 -9.57
C ASN A 26 -18.82 12.19 -9.40
N PHE A 27 -18.39 13.42 -9.19
CA PHE A 27 -17.01 13.74 -8.88
C PHE A 27 -16.91 14.29 -7.45
N SER A 28 -16.04 13.69 -6.66
CA SER A 28 -15.81 14.05 -5.26
C SER A 28 -14.33 14.28 -5.02
N VAL A 29 -14.03 15.25 -4.17
CA VAL A 29 -12.67 15.52 -3.69
C VAL A 29 -12.66 15.55 -2.17
N GLY A 30 -11.51 15.32 -1.58
CA GLY A 30 -11.43 15.35 -0.14
C GLY A 30 -10.04 15.15 0.41
N VAL A 31 -9.99 14.88 1.70
CA VAL A 31 -8.77 14.68 2.46
C VAL A 31 -8.77 13.30 3.10
N ASN A 32 -7.59 12.75 3.27
CA ASN A 32 -7.41 11.49 3.96
C ASN A 32 -6.27 11.58 4.97
N GLY A 33 -6.31 10.71 5.97
CA GLY A 33 -5.26 10.56 6.96
C GLY A 33 -5.36 9.23 7.68
N GLY A 34 -4.22 8.70 8.12
CA GLY A 34 -4.19 7.40 8.78
C GLY A 34 -2.82 7.02 9.30
N VAL A 35 -2.74 5.76 9.70
CA VAL A 35 -1.52 5.16 10.25
C VAL A 35 -1.07 4.00 9.36
N ASN A 36 0.25 3.88 9.22
CA ASN A 36 0.91 2.80 8.51
C ASN A 36 1.59 1.87 9.50
N LEU A 37 1.44 0.57 9.30
CA LEU A 37 2.28 -0.46 9.90
C LEU A 37 3.19 -0.99 8.79
N ASN A 38 4.47 -0.65 8.89
CA ASN A 38 5.46 -0.92 7.86
C ASN A 38 6.29 -2.14 8.21
N SER A 39 6.55 -2.96 7.19
CA SER A 39 7.54 -4.02 7.20
C SER A 39 8.34 -3.98 5.92
N THR A 40 9.53 -4.54 5.94
CA THR A 40 10.39 -4.60 4.76
C THR A 40 10.76 -6.04 4.47
N SER A 41 10.60 -6.46 3.21
CA SER A 41 11.01 -7.78 2.75
C SER A 41 12.47 -7.72 2.33
N PHE A 42 13.38 -8.30 3.13
CA PHE A 42 14.80 -8.42 2.81
C PHE A 42 15.17 -9.85 2.45
N THR A 43 16.09 -9.98 1.47
CA THR A 43 16.79 -11.24 1.21
C THR A 43 18.29 -10.93 1.07
N PRO A 44 19.17 -11.37 1.99
CA PRO A 44 18.88 -12.19 3.19
C PRO A 44 18.00 -11.47 4.22
N THR A 45 17.23 -12.25 4.99
CA THR A 45 16.24 -11.74 5.94
C THR A 45 16.89 -10.97 7.10
N ILE A 46 16.32 -9.81 7.42
CA ILE A 46 16.65 -9.02 8.62
C ILE A 46 15.50 -9.17 9.61
N LYS A 47 15.80 -9.54 10.85
CA LYS A 47 14.81 -9.54 11.93
C LYS A 47 14.37 -8.10 12.21
N GLN A 48 13.08 -7.84 12.20
CA GLN A 48 12.54 -6.49 12.34
C GLN A 48 11.20 -6.47 13.07
N ASN A 49 10.94 -5.37 13.75
CA ASN A 49 9.62 -5.00 14.24
C ASN A 49 8.89 -4.20 13.17
N SER A 50 7.56 -4.23 13.20
CA SER A 50 6.76 -3.32 12.38
C SER A 50 6.96 -1.88 12.85
N LEU A 51 7.35 -0.99 11.93
CA LEU A 51 7.50 0.43 12.21
C LEU A 51 6.18 1.16 11.96
N MET A 52 5.68 1.83 13.00
CA MET A 52 4.51 2.69 12.85
C MET A 52 4.89 3.99 12.15
N GLY A 53 4.12 4.39 11.16
CA GLY A 53 4.23 5.65 10.43
C GLY A 53 2.87 6.32 10.27
N ILE A 54 2.88 7.52 9.72
CA ILE A 54 1.65 8.26 9.39
C ILE A 54 1.53 8.43 7.88
N THR A 55 0.31 8.58 7.42
CA THR A 55 -0.01 8.93 6.03
C THR A 55 -1.13 9.95 6.00
N GLY A 56 -1.13 10.81 4.99
CA GLY A 56 -2.20 11.77 4.79
C GLY A 56 -2.03 12.55 3.49
N GLY A 57 -3.14 13.03 2.97
CA GLY A 57 -3.12 13.72 1.69
C GLY A 57 -4.51 14.04 1.14
N LEU A 58 -4.55 14.18 -0.17
CA LEU A 58 -5.73 14.54 -0.95
C LEU A 58 -6.27 13.32 -1.70
N THR A 59 -7.58 13.30 -1.87
CA THR A 59 -8.29 12.23 -2.59
C THR A 59 -9.22 12.83 -3.62
N ALA A 60 -9.21 12.31 -4.83
CA ALA A 60 -10.20 12.60 -5.88
C ALA A 60 -10.84 11.28 -6.32
N ARG A 61 -12.17 11.26 -6.41
CA ARG A 61 -12.94 10.08 -6.81
C ARG A 61 -13.97 10.44 -7.86
N TYR A 62 -14.07 9.59 -8.86
CA TYR A 62 -15.08 9.66 -9.90
C TYR A 62 -15.90 8.36 -9.92
N ILE A 63 -17.21 8.47 -9.77
CA ILE A 63 -18.15 7.35 -9.94
C ILE A 63 -18.70 7.43 -11.35
N SER A 64 -18.44 6.37 -12.16
CA SER A 64 -18.84 6.31 -13.56
C SER A 64 -20.19 5.64 -13.77
N GLU A 65 -20.45 4.56 -13.06
CA GLU A 65 -21.58 3.69 -13.36
C GLU A 65 -22.10 2.97 -12.11
N LYS A 66 -23.36 2.54 -12.20
CA LYS A 66 -23.99 1.66 -11.23
C LYS A 66 -24.59 0.45 -11.96
N TYR A 67 -24.18 -0.74 -11.51
CA TYR A 67 -24.73 -2.01 -11.96
C TYR A 67 -25.48 -2.67 -10.81
N PHE A 68 -26.83 -2.69 -10.84
CA PHE A 68 -27.65 -3.18 -9.74
C PHE A 68 -27.27 -2.54 -8.40
N ALA A 69 -26.67 -3.33 -7.49
CA ALA A 69 -26.21 -2.87 -6.18
C ALA A 69 -24.72 -2.47 -6.16
N MET A 70 -24.01 -2.64 -7.27
CA MET A 70 -22.57 -2.34 -7.37
C MET A 70 -22.37 -0.96 -8.01
N ILE A 71 -21.61 -0.13 -7.33
CA ILE A 71 -21.21 1.21 -7.76
C ILE A 71 -19.74 1.14 -8.19
N CYS A 72 -19.47 1.54 -9.44
CA CYS A 72 -18.15 1.48 -10.04
C CYS A 72 -17.57 2.87 -10.23
N GLY A 73 -16.28 3.01 -9.96
CA GLY A 73 -15.57 4.26 -10.12
C GLY A 73 -14.06 4.11 -10.07
N ALA A 74 -13.39 5.24 -10.10
CA ALA A 74 -11.96 5.34 -9.95
C ALA A 74 -11.61 6.37 -8.86
N GLN A 75 -10.54 6.11 -8.13
CA GLN A 75 -10.03 7.00 -7.09
C GLN A 75 -8.53 7.20 -7.29
N VAL A 76 -8.09 8.44 -7.18
CA VAL A 76 -6.67 8.82 -7.21
C VAL A 76 -6.38 9.59 -5.95
N GLU A 77 -5.22 9.33 -5.36
CA GLU A 77 -4.79 10.03 -4.15
C GLU A 77 -3.40 10.62 -4.35
N LEU A 78 -3.10 11.65 -3.60
CA LEU A 78 -1.76 12.23 -3.45
C LEU A 78 -1.46 12.30 -1.96
N ASN A 79 -0.62 11.39 -1.48
CA ASN A 79 -0.36 11.23 -0.06
C ASN A 79 1.11 11.45 0.27
N ILE A 80 1.37 12.05 1.44
CA ILE A 80 2.68 11.96 2.09
C ILE A 80 2.60 10.79 3.06
N SER A 81 3.54 9.85 2.96
CA SER A 81 3.51 8.58 3.66
C SER A 81 4.86 8.26 4.29
N GLN A 82 4.85 7.93 5.57
CA GLN A 82 6.04 7.48 6.28
C GLN A 82 6.11 5.97 6.25
N ARG A 83 7.26 5.44 5.80
CA ARG A 83 7.59 4.02 5.72
C ARG A 83 8.92 3.74 6.40
N GLY A 84 9.29 2.46 6.50
CA GLY A 84 10.59 2.08 7.06
C GLY A 84 10.54 0.78 7.83
N TRP A 85 11.59 0.56 8.61
CA TRP A 85 11.71 -0.62 9.47
C TRP A 85 12.47 -0.27 10.75
N ASP A 86 12.30 -1.13 11.74
CA ASP A 86 13.00 -1.13 13.01
C ASP A 86 13.68 -2.48 13.19
N GLU A 87 15.02 -2.53 13.28
CA GLU A 87 15.76 -3.79 13.40
C GLU A 87 15.56 -4.38 14.79
N LEU A 88 15.30 -5.68 14.85
CA LEU A 88 15.12 -6.40 16.10
C LEU A 88 16.43 -7.07 16.51
N PHE A 89 17.04 -6.57 17.59
CA PHE A 89 18.24 -7.15 18.20
C PHE A 89 17.83 -8.18 19.25
N GLU A 90 18.23 -9.42 19.04
CA GLU A 90 17.94 -10.54 19.94
C GLU A 90 19.23 -11.27 20.30
N MET A 91 19.26 -11.78 21.53
CA MET A 91 20.31 -12.68 22.04
C MET A 91 19.65 -13.82 22.81
N GLU A 92 20.35 -14.94 22.93
CA GLU A 92 19.93 -16.00 23.83
C GLU A 92 20.44 -15.73 25.23
N ASP A 93 19.59 -15.89 26.25
CA ASP A 93 19.96 -15.84 27.67
C ASP A 93 20.60 -17.16 28.13
N GLU A 94 21.02 -17.22 29.38
CA GLU A 94 21.64 -18.40 30.00
C GLU A 94 20.71 -19.63 30.03
N ASN A 95 19.39 -19.43 29.83
CA ASN A 95 18.37 -20.49 29.80
C ASN A 95 17.99 -20.88 28.36
N GLY A 96 18.65 -20.31 27.33
CA GLY A 96 18.34 -20.54 25.92
C GLY A 96 17.08 -19.82 25.44
N GLN A 97 16.59 -18.82 26.18
CA GLN A 97 15.45 -17.99 25.76
C GLN A 97 15.92 -16.79 24.95
N THR A 98 15.20 -16.52 23.86
CA THR A 98 15.47 -15.33 23.03
C THR A 98 14.97 -14.07 23.74
N ILE A 99 15.87 -13.16 24.07
CA ILE A 99 15.57 -11.88 24.70
C ILE A 99 16.04 -10.72 23.81
N LYS A 100 15.38 -9.57 23.93
CA LYS A 100 15.84 -8.35 23.27
C LYS A 100 17.11 -7.84 23.90
N VAL A 101 18.07 -7.43 23.08
CA VAL A 101 19.29 -6.77 23.55
C VAL A 101 18.95 -5.34 23.98
N PRO A 102 19.06 -4.98 25.27
CA PRO A 102 18.74 -3.64 25.70
C PRO A 102 19.76 -2.62 25.18
N GLY A 103 19.27 -1.40 24.91
CA GLY A 103 20.13 -0.28 24.52
C GLY A 103 20.66 -0.31 23.08
N LYS A 104 20.26 -1.28 22.25
CA LYS A 104 20.55 -1.27 20.80
C LYS A 104 19.32 -0.92 20.01
N THR A 105 19.44 0.10 19.17
CA THR A 105 18.35 0.55 18.28
C THR A 105 18.91 0.87 16.91
N TYR A 106 18.24 0.35 15.88
CA TYR A 106 18.40 0.78 14.51
C TYR A 106 17.02 0.99 13.90
N THR A 107 16.70 2.23 13.57
CA THR A 107 15.43 2.58 12.92
C THR A 107 15.71 3.38 11.65
N ARG A 108 15.13 2.94 10.54
CA ARG A 108 15.16 3.66 9.27
C ARG A 108 13.76 4.17 8.95
N LYS A 109 13.63 5.50 8.81
CA LYS A 109 12.39 6.16 8.38
C LYS A 109 12.57 6.79 7.01
N MET A 110 11.59 6.60 6.15
CA MET A 110 11.55 7.10 4.79
C MET A 110 10.22 7.79 4.56
N THR A 111 10.26 8.96 3.93
CA THR A 111 9.06 9.72 3.58
C THR A 111 8.90 9.70 2.07
N TYR A 112 7.72 9.25 1.63
CA TYR A 112 7.35 9.15 0.22
C TYR A 112 6.19 10.09 -0.10
N VAL A 113 6.17 10.56 -1.34
CA VAL A 113 4.95 11.04 -1.98
C VAL A 113 4.38 9.86 -2.76
N ASP A 114 3.20 9.40 -2.36
CA ASP A 114 2.53 8.23 -2.94
C ASP A 114 1.33 8.66 -3.78
N ILE A 115 1.19 8.05 -4.95
CA ILE A 115 0.08 8.27 -5.88
C ILE A 115 -0.54 6.91 -6.24
N PRO A 116 -1.50 6.42 -5.46
CA PRO A 116 -2.29 5.26 -5.82
C PRO A 116 -3.38 5.62 -6.84
N PHE A 117 -3.55 4.76 -7.84
CA PHE A 117 -4.62 4.79 -8.83
C PHE A 117 -5.51 3.57 -8.59
N LEU A 118 -6.72 3.79 -8.11
CA LEU A 118 -7.56 2.73 -7.56
C LEU A 118 -8.85 2.57 -8.36
N ALA A 119 -9.17 1.35 -8.72
CA ALA A 119 -10.55 0.99 -9.03
C ALA A 119 -11.35 1.04 -7.71
N HIS A 120 -12.51 1.64 -7.75
CA HIS A 120 -13.45 1.73 -6.63
C HIS A 120 -14.70 0.92 -6.95
N LEU A 121 -14.96 -0.11 -6.15
CA LEU A 121 -16.16 -0.94 -6.24
C LEU A 121 -16.88 -0.88 -4.91
N ALA A 122 -18.09 -0.31 -4.88
CA ALA A 122 -18.88 -0.22 -3.67
C ALA A 122 -20.20 -0.97 -3.81
N PHE A 123 -20.67 -1.54 -2.70
CA PHE A 123 -21.87 -2.33 -2.58
C PHE A 123 -22.77 -1.78 -1.47
N GLY A 124 -24.02 -1.53 -1.77
CA GLY A 124 -24.97 -1.04 -0.78
C GLY A 124 -25.89 0.04 -1.33
N ARG A 125 -26.45 0.83 -0.42
CA ARG A 125 -27.36 1.92 -0.77
C ARG A 125 -26.58 3.14 -1.26
N GLU A 126 -27.05 3.80 -2.32
CA GLU A 126 -26.41 5.04 -2.84
C GLU A 126 -26.25 6.14 -1.78
N ARG A 127 -27.13 6.15 -0.81
CA ARG A 127 -27.07 7.04 0.36
C ARG A 127 -27.24 6.19 1.60
N GLY A 128 -26.25 6.26 2.49
CA GLY A 128 -26.16 5.43 3.69
C GLY A 128 -24.89 4.63 3.74
N LEU A 129 -24.94 3.47 4.38
CA LEU A 129 -23.79 2.60 4.54
C LEU A 129 -23.53 1.79 3.27
N GLN A 130 -22.28 1.80 2.83
CA GLN A 130 -21.76 0.99 1.74
C GLN A 130 -20.50 0.26 2.20
N PHE A 131 -20.28 -0.94 1.66
CA PHE A 131 -19.01 -1.64 1.73
C PHE A 131 -18.28 -1.41 0.42
N PHE A 132 -17.00 -1.18 0.46
CA PHE A 132 -16.22 -0.98 -0.75
C PHE A 132 -14.93 -1.75 -0.76
N VAL A 133 -14.41 -1.97 -1.96
CA VAL A 133 -13.10 -2.53 -2.25
C VAL A 133 -12.35 -1.57 -3.15
N HIS A 134 -11.08 -1.37 -2.85
CA HIS A 134 -10.12 -0.65 -3.69
C HIS A 134 -9.02 -1.60 -4.14
N ALA A 135 -8.60 -1.49 -5.38
CA ALA A 135 -7.41 -2.18 -5.88
C ALA A 135 -6.80 -1.41 -7.05
N GLY A 136 -5.48 -1.42 -7.16
CA GLY A 136 -4.80 -0.80 -8.29
C GLY A 136 -3.31 -0.59 -8.10
N PRO A 137 -2.63 -0.04 -9.11
CA PRO A 137 -1.23 0.32 -9.01
C PRO A 137 -1.01 1.54 -8.12
N GLN A 138 0.15 1.58 -7.52
CA GLN A 138 0.64 2.72 -6.74
C GLN A 138 2.07 3.01 -7.14
N ILE A 139 2.38 4.29 -7.31
CA ILE A 139 3.74 4.79 -7.49
C ILE A 139 4.11 5.69 -6.31
N GLY A 140 5.39 5.71 -5.97
CA GLY A 140 5.93 6.49 -4.86
C GLY A 140 7.26 7.14 -5.20
N PHE A 141 7.51 8.31 -4.65
CA PHE A 141 8.77 9.03 -4.78
C PHE A 141 9.33 9.35 -3.40
N LEU A 142 10.54 8.87 -3.11
CA LEU A 142 11.25 9.17 -1.88
C LEU A 142 11.65 10.64 -1.84
N ILE A 143 11.16 11.38 -0.84
CA ILE A 143 11.45 12.81 -0.63
C ILE A 143 12.31 13.05 0.60
N GLY A 144 12.41 12.10 1.52
CA GLY A 144 13.22 12.21 2.72
C GLY A 144 13.53 10.86 3.35
N GLU A 145 14.68 10.78 3.99
CA GLU A 145 15.09 9.61 4.77
C GLU A 145 15.82 10.05 6.03
N SER A 146 15.66 9.28 7.09
CA SER A 146 16.40 9.44 8.35
C SER A 146 16.74 8.08 8.93
N GLU A 147 17.84 8.05 9.67
CA GLU A 147 18.39 6.87 10.29
C GLU A 147 18.71 7.19 11.75
N THR A 148 18.33 6.31 12.65
CA THR A 148 18.65 6.40 14.07
C THR A 148 19.43 5.16 14.45
N ILE A 149 20.66 5.34 14.98
CA ILE A 149 21.57 4.27 15.41
C ILE A 149 21.96 4.58 16.85
N GLU A 150 21.65 3.69 17.77
CA GLU A 150 22.01 3.84 19.19
C GLU A 150 22.57 2.53 19.74
N GLY A 151 23.60 2.64 20.58
CA GLY A 151 24.19 1.52 21.30
C GLY A 151 24.88 0.46 20.43
N ILE A 152 25.21 0.78 19.18
CA ILE A 152 25.81 -0.15 18.21
C ILE A 152 27.25 0.28 17.94
N ASP A 153 28.20 -0.65 18.13
CA ASP A 153 29.60 -0.42 17.77
C ASP A 153 29.78 -0.59 16.26
N MET A 154 30.06 0.52 15.59
CA MET A 154 30.26 0.57 14.13
C MET A 154 31.47 -0.25 13.64
N ASN A 155 32.39 -0.63 14.53
CA ASN A 155 33.58 -1.43 14.18
C ASN A 155 33.27 -2.94 14.14
N THR A 156 32.17 -3.37 14.78
CA THR A 156 31.81 -4.79 14.93
C THR A 156 30.58 -5.19 14.12
N LEU A 157 30.22 -4.40 13.10
CA LEU A 157 29.05 -4.63 12.27
C LEU A 157 29.14 -5.95 11.48
N SER A 158 28.03 -6.68 11.44
CA SER A 158 27.84 -7.82 10.54
C SER A 158 27.83 -7.36 9.07
N ASN A 159 28.01 -8.28 8.12
CA ASN A 159 27.96 -7.95 6.70
C ASN A 159 26.60 -7.35 6.30
N THR A 160 25.50 -7.83 6.89
CA THR A 160 24.15 -7.30 6.69
C THR A 160 24.07 -5.85 7.16
N GLN A 161 24.56 -5.58 8.37
CA GLN A 161 24.55 -4.23 8.94
C GLN A 161 25.42 -3.26 8.16
N LYS A 162 26.60 -3.68 7.69
CA LYS A 162 27.45 -2.88 6.78
C LYS A 162 26.76 -2.53 5.46
N ALA A 163 25.83 -3.34 5.00
CA ALA A 163 25.09 -3.10 3.75
C ALA A 163 23.94 -2.10 3.91
N ILE A 164 23.51 -1.79 5.16
CA ILE A 164 22.38 -0.88 5.43
C ILE A 164 22.74 0.34 6.26
N TYR A 165 23.65 0.23 7.25
CA TYR A 165 23.96 1.32 8.17
C TYR A 165 24.78 2.40 7.46
N GLY A 166 24.29 3.64 7.50
CA GLY A 166 24.90 4.76 6.79
C GLY A 166 24.75 4.71 5.26
N VAL A 167 24.13 3.68 4.70
CA VAL A 167 23.92 3.56 3.26
C VAL A 167 22.62 4.25 2.86
N LYS A 168 22.70 5.23 1.97
CA LYS A 168 21.51 5.93 1.45
C LYS A 168 20.68 5.02 0.56
N ILE A 169 19.37 5.29 0.53
CA ILE A 169 18.45 4.64 -0.38
C ILE A 169 18.85 4.96 -1.82
N GLN A 170 19.05 3.93 -2.61
CA GLN A 170 19.60 4.03 -3.98
C GLN A 170 18.48 4.30 -4.99
N ASN A 171 17.35 3.60 -4.86
CA ASN A 171 16.21 3.76 -5.75
C ASN A 171 15.13 4.61 -5.06
N LYS A 172 15.00 5.86 -5.53
CA LYS A 172 14.02 6.80 -4.97
C LYS A 172 12.63 6.61 -5.55
N PHE A 173 12.49 5.92 -6.66
CA PHE A 173 11.23 5.60 -7.30
C PHE A 173 10.76 4.23 -6.83
N ASP A 174 9.55 4.18 -6.30
CA ASP A 174 8.89 2.98 -5.81
C ASP A 174 7.60 2.74 -6.59
N TYR A 175 7.30 1.48 -6.89
CA TYR A 175 6.05 1.10 -7.51
C TYR A 175 5.59 -0.26 -7.03
N GLY A 176 4.29 -0.46 -7.04
CA GLY A 176 3.70 -1.70 -6.58
C GLY A 176 2.20 -1.76 -6.78
N ILE A 177 1.59 -2.69 -6.08
CA ILE A 177 0.15 -2.92 -6.11
C ILE A 177 -0.39 -2.64 -4.71
N THR A 178 -1.52 -1.95 -4.67
CA THR A 178 -2.24 -1.71 -3.42
C THR A 178 -3.68 -2.22 -3.53
N GLY A 179 -4.19 -2.76 -2.45
CA GLY A 179 -5.56 -3.26 -2.38
C GLY A 179 -6.08 -3.25 -0.96
N GLY A 180 -7.37 -3.08 -0.82
CA GLY A 180 -8.00 -3.03 0.48
C GLY A 180 -9.51 -2.89 0.39
N GLY A 181 -10.13 -2.60 1.53
CA GLY A 181 -11.56 -2.39 1.58
C GLY A 181 -11.97 -1.72 2.88
N GLY A 182 -13.22 -1.35 2.94
CA GLY A 182 -13.73 -0.64 4.07
C GLY A 182 -15.23 -0.38 4.02
N VAL A 183 -15.61 0.56 4.84
CA VAL A 183 -17.00 1.04 4.92
C VAL A 183 -17.06 2.54 4.61
N GLU A 184 -18.09 2.92 3.88
CA GLU A 184 -18.41 4.31 3.55
C GLU A 184 -19.78 4.66 4.08
N LEU A 185 -19.86 5.77 4.78
CA LEU A 185 -21.13 6.41 5.15
C LEU A 185 -21.33 7.62 4.23
N ARG A 186 -22.19 7.46 3.23
CA ARG A 186 -22.53 8.53 2.29
C ARG A 186 -23.77 9.27 2.75
N THR A 187 -23.59 10.55 3.06
CA THR A 187 -24.67 11.41 3.54
C THR A 187 -25.32 12.20 2.40
N LYS A 188 -26.50 12.76 2.63
CA LYS A 188 -27.23 13.54 1.61
C LYS A 188 -26.61 14.93 1.36
N LYS A 189 -25.97 15.54 2.35
CA LYS A 189 -25.50 16.92 2.34
C LYS A 189 -24.05 17.09 2.79
N ALA A 190 -23.58 16.25 3.71
CA ALA A 190 -22.28 16.40 4.38
C ALA A 190 -21.14 15.61 3.70
N GLY A 191 -21.37 15.04 2.49
CA GLY A 191 -20.35 14.24 1.82
C GLY A 191 -20.25 12.80 2.31
N SER A 192 -19.12 12.16 2.10
CA SER A 192 -18.87 10.76 2.43
C SER A 192 -17.72 10.62 3.42
N PHE A 193 -17.91 9.75 4.40
CA PHE A 193 -16.90 9.36 5.39
C PHE A 193 -16.53 7.91 5.16
N LEU A 194 -15.24 7.64 4.96
CA LEU A 194 -14.73 6.30 4.69
C LEU A 194 -13.76 5.87 5.79
N VAL A 195 -13.86 4.61 6.19
CA VAL A 195 -12.87 3.91 7.03
C VAL A 195 -12.35 2.75 6.19
N GLU A 196 -11.03 2.69 5.98
CA GLU A 196 -10.39 1.74 5.07
C GLU A 196 -9.21 1.06 5.72
N GLY A 197 -9.09 -0.26 5.48
CA GLY A 197 -7.86 -1.05 5.68
C GLY A 197 -7.28 -1.40 4.31
N ARG A 198 -5.98 -1.08 4.09
CA ARG A 198 -5.30 -1.27 2.81
C ARG A 198 -3.95 -1.92 3.02
N TYR A 199 -3.56 -2.78 2.09
CA TYR A 199 -2.22 -3.34 2.00
C TYR A 199 -1.54 -2.88 0.73
N TYR A 200 -0.30 -2.41 0.86
CA TYR A 200 0.59 -2.08 -0.25
C TYR A 200 1.71 -3.11 -0.33
N PHE A 201 1.93 -3.66 -1.51
CA PHE A 201 3.01 -4.57 -1.84
C PHE A 201 3.91 -3.94 -2.89
N ALA A 202 5.14 -3.59 -2.51
CA ALA A 202 6.11 -3.05 -3.44
C ALA A 202 6.64 -4.15 -4.38
N LEU A 203 6.70 -3.82 -5.68
CA LEU A 203 7.32 -4.62 -6.72
C LEU A 203 8.76 -4.17 -7.00
N SER A 204 9.09 -2.92 -6.62
CA SER A 204 10.43 -2.35 -6.67
C SER A 204 11.23 -2.64 -5.42
N ASP A 205 12.55 -2.56 -5.55
CA ASP A 205 13.50 -2.63 -4.44
C ASP A 205 14.14 -1.26 -4.23
N PHE A 206 14.23 -0.79 -3.00
CA PHE A 206 14.81 0.52 -2.68
C PHE A 206 16.34 0.47 -2.53
N TYR A 207 16.96 -0.70 -2.32
CA TYR A 207 18.39 -0.94 -2.53
C TYR A 207 18.60 -1.59 -3.88
N SER A 208 19.82 -1.46 -4.43
CA SER A 208 20.23 -2.20 -5.62
C SER A 208 20.26 -3.71 -5.32
N THR A 209 19.74 -4.49 -6.26
CA THR A 209 19.59 -5.95 -6.14
C THR A 209 20.24 -6.69 -7.30
N THR A 210 21.37 -6.15 -7.84
CA THR A 210 22.16 -6.81 -8.87
C THR A 210 22.95 -7.98 -8.27
N LYS A 211 23.50 -8.87 -9.11
CA LYS A 211 24.31 -10.02 -8.67
C LYS A 211 25.53 -9.67 -7.80
N LYS A 212 25.96 -8.41 -7.80
CA LYS A 212 27.11 -7.90 -7.04
C LYS A 212 26.69 -7.28 -5.69
N ASP A 213 25.40 -7.02 -5.52
CA ASP A 213 24.86 -6.36 -4.32
C ASP A 213 24.57 -7.37 -3.23
N TYR A 214 24.54 -6.87 -1.99
CA TYR A 214 24.33 -7.72 -0.84
C TYR A 214 22.90 -8.29 -0.78
N PHE A 215 21.91 -7.49 -1.16
CA PHE A 215 20.51 -7.87 -1.13
C PHE A 215 20.03 -8.36 -2.51
N ALA A 216 19.33 -9.49 -2.52
CA ALA A 216 18.56 -9.95 -3.66
C ALA A 216 17.13 -9.37 -3.66
N ARG A 217 16.67 -8.85 -2.51
CA ARG A 217 15.40 -8.14 -2.35
C ARG A 217 15.47 -7.14 -1.20
N ALA A 218 14.90 -5.96 -1.40
CA ALA A 218 14.71 -4.94 -0.37
C ALA A 218 13.46 -4.10 -0.72
N ALA A 219 12.28 -4.60 -0.36
CA ALA A 219 11.00 -4.05 -0.81
C ALA A 219 10.03 -3.77 0.35
N HIS A 220 9.20 -2.73 0.18
CA HIS A 220 8.21 -2.33 1.18
C HIS A 220 6.98 -3.23 1.21
N GLY A 221 6.48 -3.52 2.43
CA GLY A 221 5.14 -4.00 2.70
C GLY A 221 4.48 -3.09 3.73
N THR A 222 3.33 -2.54 3.43
CA THR A 222 2.68 -1.56 4.32
C THR A 222 1.20 -1.88 4.49
N ILE A 223 0.76 -2.05 5.74
CA ILE A 223 -0.66 -2.08 6.10
C ILE A 223 -1.04 -0.66 6.53
N THR A 224 -2.08 -0.11 5.94
CA THR A 224 -2.59 1.23 6.25
C THR A 224 -4.01 1.15 6.77
N VAL A 225 -4.28 1.81 7.90
CA VAL A 225 -5.65 2.09 8.35
C VAL A 225 -5.89 3.57 8.19
N LYS A 226 -6.94 3.93 7.45
CA LYS A 226 -7.14 5.28 6.96
C LYS A 226 -8.58 5.74 7.10
N LEU A 227 -8.73 7.02 7.42
CA LEU A 227 -10.00 7.76 7.37
C LEU A 227 -9.94 8.70 6.18
N THR A 228 -11.03 8.77 5.41
CA THR A 228 -11.16 9.68 4.28
C THR A 228 -12.48 10.43 4.36
N TYR A 229 -12.44 11.73 4.15
CA TYR A 229 -13.61 12.56 3.98
C TYR A 229 -13.67 13.07 2.55
N LEU A 230 -14.79 12.82 1.87
CA LEU A 230 -15.02 13.26 0.48
C LEU A 230 -16.19 14.22 0.41
N PHE A 231 -16.01 15.27 -0.33
CA PHE A 231 -17.02 16.27 -0.64
C PHE A 231 -17.43 16.17 -2.12
N ASP A 232 -18.74 16.01 -2.38
CA ASP A 232 -19.27 15.89 -3.75
C ASP A 232 -19.28 17.26 -4.43
N LEU A 233 -18.52 17.42 -5.52
CA LEU A 233 -18.49 18.63 -6.34
C LEU A 233 -19.55 18.59 -7.45
N LYS A 234 -19.80 17.40 -7.99
CA LYS A 234 -20.82 17.16 -9.03
C LYS A 234 -21.63 15.93 -8.65
N LYS A 235 -22.95 16.02 -8.75
CA LYS A 235 -23.91 14.95 -8.51
C LYS A 235 -24.49 14.47 -9.82
#